data_b35e2281934034f066742c7ca49e8dfc
#
_entry.id   b35e2281934034f066742c7ca49e8dfc
#
_cell.length_a   1.000
_cell.length_b   1.000
_cell.length_c   1.000
_cell.angle_alpha   90.00
_cell.angle_beta   90.00
_cell.angle_gamma   90.00
#
_symmetry.space_group_name_H-M   'P 1'
#
loop_
_entity.id
_entity.type
_entity.pdbx_description
1 polymer ?
#
loop_
_entity_poly.entity_id
_entity_poly.type
_entity_poly.pdbx_seq_one_letter_code
_entity_poly.pdbx_strand_id
1 'polypeptide(L)'
;MRARLLGAILGVLLLGLIVTGGVTFLVQSERVIANAERQLDGFSSTAASSGTEAVDLVAAAIPGRTDGTVALSGTTIVAATPSPPGLALSDDTRFLSAVSAAIARGELRGRVDGSHGPVLYAAVPLADATAVQAISIDQRMELVTLSTTTFAIAGTAVLLAVAVAGWFVTGLLFSPLRRLRDTADAITLDDLGTRLPPQGNDEIADLTSSVNSMLDRLAMSVDAQRQLLDDVRHELKTPITIVRGHLEMMDPADPHDVAETRDLGIAELDRLSRLVDDIDALAVVEAGTLTTEVISVAALTDRVGELVSAIPHHTWTIESRGRGSVHGDHDRLVQAWLQLADNAAKYTPDGTPIEIGSSVGDSNVDLWVRDHGPGIPPAARHRVFRRFDRVSTRRGVEGSGLGLSIVDAIAKAHDGYCSVSDTPGGGATVTLHLPLRRAHSAADLPTPVSAGDVVMQREATG
;
A
#
# COMPACT_ATOMS: atom_id res chain seq x y z
N MET A 1 9.34 -9.32 -11.53
CA MET A 1 8.71 -9.81 -10.30
C MET A 1 8.07 -11.19 -10.46
N ARG A 2 7.21 -11.45 -11.47
CA ARG A 2 6.53 -12.76 -11.69
C ARG A 2 7.48 -13.95 -11.65
N ALA A 3 8.57 -13.92 -12.46
CA ALA A 3 9.51 -15.03 -12.55
C ALA A 3 10.24 -15.30 -11.22
N ARG A 4 10.52 -14.28 -10.42
CA ARG A 4 11.20 -14.43 -9.12
C ARG A 4 10.28 -15.09 -8.09
N LEU A 5 9.02 -14.65 -8.02
CA LEU A 5 8.04 -15.23 -7.09
C LEU A 5 7.74 -16.69 -7.46
N LEU A 6 7.46 -16.96 -8.75
CA LEU A 6 7.20 -18.29 -9.24
C LEU A 6 8.42 -19.22 -9.04
N GLY A 7 9.62 -18.71 -9.33
CA GLY A 7 10.87 -19.44 -9.11
C GLY A 7 11.11 -19.79 -7.65
N ALA A 8 10.79 -18.90 -6.71
CA ALA A 8 10.90 -19.18 -5.28
C ALA A 8 9.92 -20.28 -4.85
N ILE A 9 8.65 -20.19 -5.27
CA ILE A 9 7.64 -21.22 -4.94
C ILE A 9 8.02 -22.58 -5.52
N LEU A 10 8.40 -22.63 -6.80
CA LEU A 10 8.83 -23.87 -7.44
C LEU A 10 10.11 -24.44 -6.82
N GLY A 11 11.04 -23.57 -6.41
CA GLY A 11 12.26 -23.98 -5.70
C GLY A 11 11.97 -24.65 -4.36
N VAL A 12 11.06 -24.09 -3.56
CA VAL A 12 10.64 -24.69 -2.29
C VAL A 12 9.92 -26.01 -2.51
N LEU A 13 9.01 -26.09 -3.49
CA LEU A 13 8.30 -27.32 -3.82
C LEU A 13 9.24 -28.41 -4.34
N LEU A 14 10.21 -28.07 -5.20
CA LEU A 14 11.20 -29.00 -5.70
C LEU A 14 12.09 -29.54 -4.57
N LEU A 15 12.53 -28.67 -3.67
CA LEU A 15 13.31 -29.09 -2.49
C LEU A 15 12.50 -30.04 -1.62
N GLY A 16 11.25 -29.74 -1.36
CA GLY A 16 10.33 -30.60 -0.61
C GLY A 16 10.16 -31.97 -1.27
N LEU A 17 10.01 -31.99 -2.59
CA LEU A 17 9.89 -33.23 -3.36
C LEU A 17 11.16 -34.10 -3.29
N ILE A 18 12.35 -33.48 -3.42
CA ILE A 18 13.65 -34.16 -3.32
C ILE A 18 13.84 -34.74 -1.91
N VAL A 19 13.56 -33.96 -0.88
CA VAL A 19 13.69 -34.42 0.51
C VAL A 19 12.73 -35.55 0.80
N THR A 20 11.45 -35.40 0.44
CA THR A 20 10.43 -36.44 0.68
C THR A 20 10.75 -37.72 -0.10
N GLY A 21 11.11 -37.58 -1.38
CA GLY A 21 11.51 -38.75 -2.22
C GLY A 21 12.74 -39.47 -1.69
N GLY A 22 13.76 -38.69 -1.29
CA GLY A 22 15.00 -39.24 -0.71
C GLY A 22 14.76 -39.97 0.61
N VAL A 23 14.00 -39.36 1.53
CA VAL A 23 13.64 -40.01 2.80
C VAL A 23 12.82 -41.29 2.56
N THR A 24 11.83 -41.22 1.65
CA THR A 24 11.01 -42.39 1.32
C THR A 24 11.87 -43.54 0.74
N PHE A 25 12.79 -43.22 -0.17
CA PHE A 25 13.71 -44.20 -0.73
C PHE A 25 14.60 -44.85 0.35
N LEU A 26 15.21 -44.06 1.22
CA LEU A 26 16.05 -44.54 2.31
C LEU A 26 15.27 -45.46 3.26
N VAL A 27 14.09 -45.03 3.70
CA VAL A 27 13.24 -45.81 4.61
C VAL A 27 12.77 -47.11 3.97
N GLN A 28 12.39 -47.07 2.68
CA GLN A 28 11.96 -48.28 1.97
C GLN A 28 13.11 -49.25 1.74
N SER A 29 14.31 -48.77 1.36
CA SER A 29 15.48 -49.60 1.16
C SER A 29 15.93 -50.29 2.45
N GLU A 30 15.97 -49.57 3.58
CA GLU A 30 16.26 -50.20 4.88
C GLU A 30 15.22 -51.25 5.27
N ARG A 31 13.93 -50.96 5.05
CA ARG A 31 12.85 -51.93 5.34
C ARG A 31 12.98 -53.22 4.50
N VAL A 32 13.36 -53.08 3.23
CA VAL A 32 13.57 -54.26 2.35
C VAL A 32 14.67 -55.14 2.89
N ILE A 33 15.81 -54.58 3.30
CA ILE A 33 16.92 -55.32 3.87
C ILE A 33 16.53 -55.96 5.21
N ALA A 34 15.96 -55.20 6.14
CA ALA A 34 15.52 -55.67 7.45
C ALA A 34 14.44 -56.78 7.36
N ASN A 35 13.54 -56.69 6.34
CA ASN A 35 12.56 -57.74 6.11
C ASN A 35 13.21 -59.05 5.57
N ALA A 36 14.21 -58.91 4.69
CA ALA A 36 14.97 -60.06 4.19
C ALA A 36 15.73 -60.75 5.33
N GLU A 37 16.40 -59.99 6.20
CA GLU A 37 17.09 -60.57 7.38
C GLU A 37 16.11 -61.25 8.32
N ARG A 38 14.97 -60.66 8.66
CA ARG A 38 13.95 -61.31 9.49
C ARG A 38 13.39 -62.62 8.90
N GLN A 39 13.22 -62.65 7.57
CA GLN A 39 12.79 -63.86 6.89
C GLN A 39 13.85 -64.98 7.00
N LEU A 40 15.14 -64.64 6.86
CA LEU A 40 16.23 -65.55 7.05
C LEU A 40 16.35 -66.02 8.52
N ASP A 41 16.06 -65.12 9.49
CA ASP A 41 16.02 -65.53 10.91
C ASP A 41 14.90 -66.49 11.19
N GLY A 42 13.70 -66.23 10.64
CA GLY A 42 12.57 -67.16 10.73
C GLY A 42 12.88 -68.56 10.15
N PHE A 43 13.53 -68.58 8.96
CA PHE A 43 13.94 -69.79 8.34
C PHE A 43 14.95 -70.57 9.23
N SER A 44 15.98 -69.87 9.73
CA SER A 44 17.01 -70.50 10.56
C SER A 44 16.41 -71.07 11.83
N SER A 45 15.50 -70.37 12.51
CA SER A 45 14.86 -70.91 13.73
C SER A 45 13.93 -72.07 13.45
N THR A 46 13.18 -72.04 12.36
CA THR A 46 12.26 -73.12 11.97
C THR A 46 13.02 -74.33 11.56
N ALA A 47 14.05 -74.20 10.73
CA ALA A 47 14.90 -75.36 10.29
C ALA A 47 15.64 -76.01 11.46
N ALA A 48 16.19 -75.22 12.40
CA ALA A 48 16.89 -75.75 13.57
C ALA A 48 15.94 -76.46 14.55
N SER A 49 14.68 -76.09 14.65
CA SER A 49 13.70 -76.67 15.58
C SER A 49 12.92 -77.88 15.00
N SER A 50 12.87 -78.00 13.68
CA SER A 50 11.99 -78.98 13.00
C SER A 50 12.42 -80.44 13.15
N GLY A 51 13.74 -80.68 13.38
CA GLY A 51 14.30 -82.08 13.38
C GLY A 51 14.11 -82.82 12.04
N THR A 52 13.74 -82.07 10.97
CA THR A 52 13.47 -82.64 9.63
C THR A 52 14.75 -82.68 8.82
N GLU A 53 14.83 -83.60 7.88
CA GLU A 53 15.99 -83.69 6.96
C GLU A 53 15.98 -82.45 6.00
N ALA A 54 17.17 -82.08 5.55
CA ALA A 54 17.30 -80.85 4.71
C ALA A 54 16.53 -80.95 3.38
N VAL A 55 16.50 -82.16 2.84
CA VAL A 55 15.76 -82.47 1.59
C VAL A 55 14.25 -82.27 1.78
N ASP A 56 13.67 -82.76 2.88
CA ASP A 56 12.25 -82.67 3.16
C ASP A 56 11.86 -81.23 3.48
N LEU A 57 12.74 -80.47 4.15
CA LEU A 57 12.56 -79.06 4.46
C LEU A 57 12.53 -78.20 3.16
N VAL A 58 13.40 -78.49 2.20
CA VAL A 58 13.41 -77.83 0.89
C VAL A 58 12.18 -78.26 0.08
N ALA A 59 11.74 -79.50 0.12
CA ALA A 59 10.55 -79.99 -0.58
C ALA A 59 9.24 -79.32 -0.04
N ALA A 60 9.21 -79.09 1.29
CA ALA A 60 8.09 -78.41 1.94
C ALA A 60 8.12 -76.88 1.79
N ALA A 61 9.25 -76.25 1.43
CA ALA A 61 9.43 -74.86 1.29
C ALA A 61 8.64 -74.30 0.10
N ILE A 62 7.80 -73.32 0.34
CA ILE A 62 7.06 -72.61 -0.71
C ILE A 62 8.00 -71.52 -1.27
N PRO A 63 8.38 -71.58 -2.55
CA PRO A 63 9.25 -70.59 -3.15
C PRO A 63 8.54 -69.25 -3.26
N GLY A 64 9.16 -68.18 -2.77
CA GLY A 64 8.71 -66.78 -2.99
C GLY A 64 9.15 -66.27 -4.37
N ARG A 65 8.77 -65.04 -4.68
CA ARG A 65 9.15 -64.38 -5.95
C ARG A 65 10.63 -63.95 -5.97
N THR A 66 11.27 -63.81 -4.81
CA THR A 66 12.60 -63.22 -4.64
C THR A 66 13.50 -64.06 -3.77
N ASP A 67 13.06 -65.25 -3.35
CA ASP A 67 13.72 -66.13 -2.44
C ASP A 67 13.65 -67.58 -2.94
N GLY A 68 14.62 -68.40 -2.56
CA GLY A 68 14.65 -69.80 -2.86
C GLY A 68 15.45 -70.56 -1.77
N THR A 69 15.22 -71.84 -1.68
CA THR A 69 15.88 -72.72 -0.70
C THR A 69 16.56 -73.87 -1.42
N VAL A 70 17.78 -74.18 -1.00
CA VAL A 70 18.55 -75.29 -1.54
C VAL A 70 19.11 -76.16 -0.39
N ALA A 71 19.22 -77.48 -0.59
CA ALA A 71 19.96 -78.38 0.28
C ALA A 71 21.32 -78.68 -0.35
N LEU A 72 22.40 -78.44 0.38
CA LEU A 72 23.77 -78.62 -0.07
C LEU A 72 24.47 -79.73 0.74
N SER A 73 25.03 -80.73 0.03
CA SER A 73 25.97 -81.66 0.61
C SER A 73 27.37 -81.32 0.07
N GLY A 74 28.13 -80.56 0.90
CA GLY A 74 29.38 -79.96 0.44
C GLY A 74 29.15 -78.87 -0.63
N THR A 75 29.56 -79.14 -1.85
CA THR A 75 29.35 -78.24 -3.01
C THR A 75 28.24 -78.74 -3.94
N THR A 76 27.62 -79.88 -3.64
CA THR A 76 26.61 -80.54 -4.49
C THR A 76 25.21 -80.19 -3.99
N ILE A 77 24.30 -79.84 -4.91
CA ILE A 77 22.88 -79.62 -4.60
C ILE A 77 22.20 -80.97 -4.52
N VAL A 78 21.55 -81.28 -3.38
CA VAL A 78 20.77 -82.49 -3.15
C VAL A 78 19.29 -82.24 -3.45
N ALA A 79 18.80 -81.05 -3.11
CA ALA A 79 17.44 -80.61 -3.40
C ALA A 79 17.42 -79.09 -3.60
N ALA A 80 16.50 -78.62 -4.41
CA ALA A 80 16.30 -77.18 -4.60
C ALA A 80 14.80 -76.88 -4.83
N THR A 81 14.34 -75.76 -4.27
CA THR A 81 13.01 -75.23 -4.65
C THR A 81 13.05 -74.76 -6.09
N PRO A 82 11.89 -74.74 -6.81
CA PRO A 82 11.80 -74.06 -8.10
C PRO A 82 12.17 -72.60 -7.92
N SER A 83 13.22 -72.13 -8.57
CA SER A 83 13.73 -70.81 -8.44
C SER A 83 12.96 -69.84 -9.35
N PRO A 84 12.61 -68.60 -8.87
CA PRO A 84 12.03 -67.62 -9.74
C PRO A 84 13.06 -67.13 -10.78
N PRO A 85 12.58 -66.58 -11.92
CA PRO A 85 13.46 -66.02 -12.94
C PRO A 85 14.39 -64.96 -12.31
N GLY A 86 15.70 -65.11 -12.44
CA GLY A 86 16.72 -64.21 -11.87
C GLY A 86 17.27 -64.62 -10.49
N LEU A 87 16.76 -65.66 -9.87
CA LEU A 87 17.40 -66.36 -8.72
C LEU A 87 17.44 -67.83 -8.97
N ALA A 88 18.11 -68.27 -10.07
CA ALA A 88 18.29 -69.67 -10.40
C ALA A 88 19.42 -70.27 -9.52
N LEU A 89 19.11 -70.51 -8.24
CA LEU A 89 20.08 -70.97 -7.24
C LEU A 89 20.76 -72.28 -7.65
N SER A 90 20.04 -73.17 -8.36
CA SER A 90 20.55 -74.42 -8.86
C SER A 90 21.59 -74.27 -9.96
N ASP A 91 21.52 -73.20 -10.75
CA ASP A 91 22.33 -72.95 -11.92
C ASP A 91 23.41 -71.85 -11.68
N ASP A 92 23.31 -71.17 -10.52
CA ASP A 92 24.25 -70.08 -10.15
C ASP A 92 25.52 -70.65 -9.48
N THR A 93 26.48 -71.05 -10.32
CA THR A 93 27.78 -71.60 -9.85
C THR A 93 28.58 -70.61 -9.00
N ARG A 94 28.38 -69.24 -9.19
CA ARG A 94 29.03 -68.25 -8.35
C ARG A 94 28.43 -68.23 -6.95
N PHE A 95 27.12 -68.21 -6.84
CA PHE A 95 26.41 -68.29 -5.57
C PHE A 95 26.80 -69.55 -4.81
N LEU A 96 26.71 -70.71 -5.46
CA LEU A 96 27.00 -72.00 -4.85
C LEU A 96 28.44 -72.08 -4.34
N SER A 97 29.41 -71.64 -5.11
CA SER A 97 30.81 -71.65 -4.69
C SER A 97 31.07 -70.67 -3.53
N ALA A 98 30.48 -69.48 -3.59
CA ALA A 98 30.63 -68.47 -2.54
C ALA A 98 29.99 -68.93 -1.21
N VAL A 99 28.75 -69.43 -1.28
CA VAL A 99 28.03 -69.92 -0.08
C VAL A 99 28.72 -71.16 0.51
N SER A 100 29.13 -72.16 -0.30
CA SER A 100 29.85 -73.31 0.20
C SER A 100 31.18 -72.97 0.86
N ALA A 101 31.92 -72.03 0.27
CA ALA A 101 33.16 -71.52 0.89
C ALA A 101 32.90 -70.78 2.22
N ALA A 102 31.79 -69.98 2.30
CA ALA A 102 31.39 -69.30 3.53
C ALA A 102 30.96 -70.27 4.62
N ILE A 103 30.17 -71.29 4.28
CA ILE A 103 29.76 -72.38 5.21
C ILE A 103 30.99 -73.11 5.73
N ALA A 104 31.96 -73.42 4.88
CA ALA A 104 33.19 -74.06 5.27
C ALA A 104 34.05 -73.26 6.26
N ARG A 105 33.87 -71.90 6.28
CA ARG A 105 34.50 -71.01 7.26
C ARG A 105 33.67 -70.86 8.54
N GLY A 106 32.51 -71.54 8.59
CA GLY A 106 31.57 -71.36 9.73
C GLY A 106 30.67 -70.19 9.62
N GLU A 107 30.63 -69.49 8.49
CA GLU A 107 29.76 -68.36 8.24
C GLU A 107 28.38 -68.88 7.80
N LEU A 108 27.48 -69.08 8.77
CA LEU A 108 26.14 -69.61 8.50
C LEU A 108 25.14 -68.52 8.01
N ARG A 109 25.58 -67.28 7.94
CA ARG A 109 24.82 -66.14 7.46
C ARG A 109 25.72 -65.12 6.78
N GLY A 110 25.20 -64.46 5.81
CA GLY A 110 25.96 -63.43 5.17
C GLY A 110 25.34 -62.92 3.86
N ARG A 111 26.15 -62.16 3.18
CA ARG A 111 25.89 -61.68 1.82
C ARG A 111 26.95 -62.23 0.91
N VAL A 112 26.52 -62.74 -0.19
CA VAL A 112 27.39 -63.23 -1.27
C VAL A 112 26.96 -62.70 -2.61
N ASP A 113 27.88 -62.55 -3.53
CA ASP A 113 27.56 -62.10 -4.88
C ASP A 113 27.25 -63.35 -5.76
N GLY A 114 25.98 -63.41 -6.18
CA GLY A 114 25.57 -64.41 -7.19
C GLY A 114 25.77 -63.86 -8.62
N SER A 115 25.40 -64.63 -9.62
CA SER A 115 25.47 -64.21 -11.04
C SER A 115 24.51 -63.11 -11.40
N HIS A 116 23.48 -62.95 -10.63
CA HIS A 116 22.39 -61.92 -10.83
C HIS A 116 22.36 -60.86 -9.72
N GLY A 117 23.53 -60.64 -9.09
CA GLY A 117 23.67 -59.63 -8.06
C GLY A 117 23.79 -60.16 -6.62
N PRO A 118 23.74 -59.24 -5.63
CA PRO A 118 23.94 -59.61 -4.24
C PRO A 118 22.76 -60.40 -3.66
N VAL A 119 23.09 -61.47 -2.98
CA VAL A 119 22.17 -62.43 -2.35
C VAL A 119 22.47 -62.54 -0.86
N LEU A 120 21.45 -62.32 -0.01
CA LEU A 120 21.49 -62.62 1.42
C LEU A 120 21.20 -64.14 1.58
N TYR A 121 21.96 -64.83 2.42
CA TYR A 121 21.70 -66.21 2.71
C TYR A 121 21.73 -66.52 4.21
N ALA A 122 21.02 -67.57 4.57
CA ALA A 122 21.14 -68.24 5.85
C ALA A 122 21.24 -69.76 5.62
N ALA A 123 22.21 -70.33 6.25
CA ALA A 123 22.51 -71.77 6.17
C ALA A 123 22.29 -72.46 7.53
N VAL A 124 21.63 -73.59 7.52
CA VAL A 124 21.35 -74.37 8.72
C VAL A 124 21.90 -75.82 8.45
N PRO A 125 22.99 -76.27 9.14
CA PRO A 125 23.45 -77.63 9.02
C PRO A 125 22.45 -78.55 9.69
N LEU A 126 22.02 -79.59 8.95
CA LEU A 126 21.12 -80.65 9.39
C LEU A 126 21.84 -81.97 9.27
N ALA A 127 21.19 -83.04 9.66
CA ALA A 127 21.87 -84.39 9.74
C ALA A 127 22.29 -84.93 8.38
N ASP A 128 21.55 -84.63 7.31
CA ASP A 128 21.76 -85.18 5.96
C ASP A 128 22.49 -84.15 5.03
N ALA A 129 22.20 -82.85 5.17
CA ALA A 129 22.75 -81.84 4.31
C ALA A 129 22.60 -80.45 5.01
N THR A 130 23.15 -79.39 4.40
CA THR A 130 22.93 -78.01 4.88
C THR A 130 21.80 -77.36 4.08
N ALA A 131 20.71 -76.95 4.77
CA ALA A 131 19.66 -76.22 4.16
C ALA A 131 20.05 -74.72 4.09
N VAL A 132 19.93 -74.13 2.91
CA VAL A 132 20.27 -72.72 2.65
C VAL A 132 19.09 -72.03 2.04
N GLN A 133 18.60 -70.99 2.71
CA GLN A 133 17.67 -70.07 2.10
C GLN A 133 18.44 -68.85 1.58
N ALA A 134 18.11 -68.42 0.38
CA ALA A 134 18.75 -67.31 -0.31
C ALA A 134 17.66 -66.26 -0.77
N ILE A 135 17.99 -65.02 -0.65
CA ILE A 135 17.08 -63.89 -1.00
C ILE A 135 17.84 -62.91 -1.89
N SER A 136 17.32 -62.65 -3.09
CA SER A 136 17.87 -61.63 -4.00
C SER A 136 17.54 -60.24 -3.52
N ILE A 137 18.57 -59.44 -3.25
CA ILE A 137 18.41 -58.04 -2.87
C ILE A 137 17.99 -57.20 -4.09
N ASP A 138 18.61 -57.45 -5.25
CA ASP A 138 18.36 -56.64 -6.46
C ASP A 138 16.91 -56.71 -6.93
N GLN A 139 16.32 -57.90 -6.94
CA GLN A 139 14.91 -58.06 -7.31
C GLN A 139 13.95 -57.35 -6.32
N ARG A 140 14.28 -57.37 -5.03
CA ARG A 140 13.46 -56.62 -4.04
C ARG A 140 13.66 -55.11 -4.16
N MET A 141 14.84 -54.64 -4.51
CA MET A 141 15.11 -53.22 -4.76
C MET A 141 14.49 -52.71 -6.05
N GLU A 142 14.25 -53.57 -7.04
CA GLU A 142 13.59 -53.19 -8.29
C GLU A 142 12.19 -52.60 -8.03
N LEU A 143 11.42 -53.17 -7.11
CA LEU A 143 10.12 -52.66 -6.70
C LEU A 143 10.21 -51.26 -6.04
N VAL A 144 11.28 -51.04 -5.25
CA VAL A 144 11.54 -49.73 -4.62
C VAL A 144 11.91 -48.72 -5.70
N THR A 145 12.74 -49.12 -6.66
CA THR A 145 13.14 -48.26 -7.79
C THR A 145 11.94 -47.88 -8.66
N LEU A 146 11.05 -48.85 -8.96
CA LEU A 146 9.82 -48.56 -9.71
C LEU A 146 8.89 -47.59 -8.97
N SER A 147 8.74 -47.77 -7.68
CA SER A 147 7.95 -46.85 -6.85
C SER A 147 8.55 -45.44 -6.83
N THR A 148 9.88 -45.33 -6.72
CA THR A 148 10.61 -44.06 -6.71
C THR A 148 10.51 -43.35 -8.06
N THR A 149 10.62 -44.07 -9.17
CA THR A 149 10.47 -43.48 -10.51
C THR A 149 9.04 -42.97 -10.76
N THR A 150 8.03 -43.74 -10.34
CA THR A 150 6.64 -43.34 -10.42
C THR A 150 6.40 -42.07 -9.61
N PHE A 151 6.93 -41.99 -8.39
CA PHE A 151 6.85 -40.78 -7.53
C PHE A 151 7.54 -39.59 -8.18
N ALA A 152 8.71 -39.77 -8.78
CA ALA A 152 9.45 -38.69 -9.46
C ALA A 152 8.68 -38.16 -10.67
N ILE A 153 8.07 -39.02 -11.47
CA ILE A 153 7.25 -38.65 -12.63
C ILE A 153 6.01 -37.87 -12.16
N ALA A 154 5.28 -38.39 -11.18
CA ALA A 154 4.10 -37.73 -10.64
C ALA A 154 4.43 -36.39 -10.02
N GLY A 155 5.52 -36.29 -9.24
CA GLY A 155 5.99 -35.06 -8.65
C GLY A 155 6.39 -34.01 -9.70
N THR A 156 7.05 -34.41 -10.77
CA THR A 156 7.40 -33.51 -11.89
C THR A 156 6.15 -33.01 -12.60
N ALA A 157 5.16 -33.87 -12.82
CA ALA A 157 3.89 -33.47 -13.44
C ALA A 157 3.14 -32.43 -12.59
N VAL A 158 3.11 -32.62 -11.26
CA VAL A 158 2.51 -31.64 -10.32
C VAL A 158 3.26 -30.32 -10.34
N LEU A 159 4.61 -30.33 -10.32
CA LEU A 159 5.41 -29.12 -10.41
C LEU A 159 5.12 -28.34 -11.70
N LEU A 160 5.00 -29.04 -12.81
CA LEU A 160 4.70 -28.43 -14.11
C LEU A 160 3.28 -27.82 -14.12
N ALA A 161 2.30 -28.52 -13.56
CA ALA A 161 0.93 -28.00 -13.41
C ALA A 161 0.88 -26.73 -12.54
N VAL A 162 1.60 -26.73 -11.40
CA VAL A 162 1.71 -25.55 -10.51
C VAL A 162 2.44 -24.41 -11.21
N ALA A 163 3.47 -24.69 -12.01
CA ALA A 163 4.17 -23.66 -12.78
C ALA A 163 3.26 -22.98 -13.80
N VAL A 164 2.49 -23.77 -14.55
CA VAL A 164 1.54 -23.27 -15.55
C VAL A 164 0.42 -22.47 -14.87
N ALA A 165 -0.23 -23.04 -13.87
CA ALA A 165 -1.30 -22.37 -13.12
C ALA A 165 -0.80 -21.06 -12.47
N GLY A 166 0.36 -21.10 -11.81
CA GLY A 166 0.99 -19.94 -11.20
C GLY A 166 1.33 -18.83 -12.21
N TRP A 167 1.76 -19.21 -13.41
CA TRP A 167 2.01 -18.24 -14.48
C TRP A 167 0.74 -17.48 -14.90
N PHE A 168 -0.37 -18.21 -15.09
CA PHE A 168 -1.66 -17.62 -15.45
C PHE A 168 -2.23 -16.75 -14.33
N VAL A 169 -2.27 -17.28 -13.09
CA VAL A 169 -2.80 -16.57 -11.92
C VAL A 169 -2.01 -15.29 -11.65
N THR A 170 -0.67 -15.39 -11.64
CA THR A 170 0.19 -14.21 -11.46
C THR A 170 -0.02 -13.20 -12.59
N GLY A 171 -0.28 -13.70 -13.83
CA GLY A 171 -0.64 -12.89 -14.98
C GLY A 171 -1.88 -12.05 -14.76
N LEU A 172 -2.92 -12.68 -14.30
CA LEU A 172 -4.24 -12.07 -14.07
C LEU A 172 -4.18 -11.05 -12.93
N LEU A 173 -3.60 -11.43 -11.78
CA LEU A 173 -3.54 -10.60 -10.58
C LEU A 173 -2.69 -9.31 -10.76
N PHE A 174 -1.59 -9.37 -11.54
CA PHE A 174 -0.72 -8.21 -11.74
C PHE A 174 -1.03 -7.39 -12.99
N SER A 175 -2.04 -7.78 -13.79
CA SER A 175 -2.46 -7.03 -14.99
C SER A 175 -3.00 -5.64 -14.64
N PRO A 176 -3.90 -5.48 -13.63
CA PRO A 176 -4.43 -4.17 -13.25
C PRO A 176 -3.33 -3.20 -12.78
N LEU A 177 -2.38 -3.69 -11.96
CA LEU A 177 -1.27 -2.87 -11.47
C LEU A 177 -0.35 -2.36 -12.60
N ARG A 178 -0.17 -3.13 -13.66
CA ARG A 178 0.60 -2.65 -14.82
C ARG A 178 -0.14 -1.56 -15.57
N ARG A 179 -1.45 -1.75 -15.80
CA ARG A 179 -2.28 -0.71 -16.45
C ARG A 179 -2.28 0.58 -15.63
N LEU A 180 -2.40 0.46 -14.29
CA LEU A 180 -2.34 1.60 -13.39
C LEU A 180 -1.03 2.35 -13.52
N ARG A 181 0.10 1.64 -13.54
CA ARG A 181 1.42 2.22 -13.77
C ARG A 181 1.51 2.88 -15.15
N ASP A 182 1.15 2.15 -16.22
CA ASP A 182 1.31 2.63 -17.59
C ASP A 182 0.42 3.88 -17.85
N THR A 183 -0.78 3.92 -17.23
CA THR A 183 -1.65 5.11 -17.30
C THR A 183 -1.10 6.25 -16.45
N ALA A 184 -0.58 5.97 -15.24
CA ALA A 184 0.04 7.00 -14.40
C ALA A 184 1.30 7.60 -15.07
N ASP A 185 2.10 6.79 -15.75
CA ASP A 185 3.28 7.25 -16.51
C ASP A 185 2.88 8.10 -17.74
N ALA A 186 1.67 7.91 -18.28
CA ALA A 186 1.15 8.66 -19.43
C ALA A 186 0.46 9.98 -19.04
N ILE A 187 0.07 10.17 -17.77
CA ILE A 187 -0.57 11.39 -17.28
C ILE A 187 0.44 12.52 -17.26
N THR A 188 0.12 13.61 -17.97
CA THR A 188 0.88 14.87 -17.97
C THR A 188 0.05 15.98 -17.36
N LEU A 189 0.70 17.11 -17.01
CA LEU A 189 -0.01 18.30 -16.52
C LEU A 189 -0.98 18.91 -17.54
N ASP A 190 -0.85 18.54 -18.82
CA ASP A 190 -1.77 18.98 -19.88
C ASP A 190 -2.93 18.03 -20.11
N ASP A 191 -2.84 16.77 -19.62
CA ASP A 191 -3.90 15.78 -19.72
C ASP A 191 -4.16 15.12 -18.34
N LEU A 192 -4.68 15.92 -17.43
CA LEU A 192 -5.16 15.47 -16.13
C LEU A 192 -6.61 14.92 -16.18
N GLY A 193 -7.23 14.91 -17.37
CA GLY A 193 -8.61 14.44 -17.57
C GLY A 193 -8.75 12.92 -17.61
N THR A 194 -7.66 12.21 -17.92
CA THR A 194 -7.66 10.74 -18.01
C THR A 194 -7.91 10.11 -16.64
N ARG A 195 -8.88 9.20 -16.57
CA ARG A 195 -9.22 8.46 -15.35
C ARG A 195 -8.94 6.98 -15.51
N LEU A 196 -8.54 6.37 -14.40
CA LEU A 196 -8.34 4.94 -14.31
C LEU A 196 -9.69 4.25 -14.10
N PRO A 197 -10.09 3.31 -14.98
CA PRO A 197 -11.35 2.59 -14.78
C PRO A 197 -11.21 1.67 -13.56
N PRO A 198 -12.04 1.82 -12.51
CA PRO A 198 -12.07 0.88 -11.40
C PRO A 198 -12.54 -0.48 -11.91
N GLN A 199 -11.79 -1.54 -11.67
CA GLN A 199 -12.14 -2.90 -12.07
C GLN A 199 -12.17 -3.79 -10.81
N GLY A 200 -13.33 -4.42 -10.56
CA GLY A 200 -13.51 -5.28 -9.40
C GLY A 200 -14.01 -4.54 -8.15
N ASN A 201 -14.05 -5.28 -7.04
CA ASN A 201 -14.40 -4.80 -5.70
C ASN A 201 -13.32 -5.27 -4.69
N ASP A 202 -12.07 -5.12 -5.06
CA ASP A 202 -10.90 -5.52 -4.28
C ASP A 202 -10.05 -4.30 -3.89
N GLU A 203 -8.97 -4.53 -3.19
CA GLU A 203 -8.03 -3.50 -2.73
C GLU A 203 -7.43 -2.70 -3.90
N ILE A 204 -7.42 -3.28 -5.10
CA ILE A 204 -6.93 -2.60 -6.31
C ILE A 204 -7.96 -1.58 -6.80
N ALA A 205 -9.26 -1.87 -6.68
CA ALA A 205 -10.32 -0.92 -6.98
C ALA A 205 -10.31 0.27 -6.01
N ASP A 206 -10.08 0.02 -4.71
CA ASP A 206 -9.94 1.07 -3.70
C ASP A 206 -8.71 1.96 -3.95
N LEU A 207 -7.58 1.35 -4.31
CA LEU A 207 -6.38 2.08 -4.71
C LEU A 207 -6.64 2.95 -5.95
N THR A 208 -7.32 2.40 -6.96
CA THR A 208 -7.70 3.11 -8.19
C THR A 208 -8.58 4.32 -7.89
N SER A 209 -9.57 4.16 -6.98
CA SER A 209 -10.43 5.25 -6.52
C SER A 209 -9.64 6.35 -5.79
N SER A 210 -8.71 5.95 -4.93
CA SER A 210 -7.84 6.90 -4.21
C SER A 210 -6.93 7.69 -5.17
N VAL A 211 -6.36 7.04 -6.19
CA VAL A 211 -5.58 7.70 -7.24
C VAL A 211 -6.44 8.65 -8.06
N ASN A 212 -7.65 8.25 -8.48
CA ASN A 212 -8.57 9.14 -9.19
C ASN A 212 -8.93 10.37 -8.36
N SER A 213 -9.19 10.20 -7.04
CA SER A 213 -9.46 11.33 -6.13
C SER A 213 -8.27 12.28 -5.99
N MET A 214 -7.05 11.75 -6.04
CA MET A 214 -5.83 12.56 -6.07
C MET A 214 -5.72 13.33 -7.39
N LEU A 215 -5.99 12.67 -8.53
CA LEU A 215 -5.99 13.32 -9.85
C LEU A 215 -7.05 14.41 -9.96
N ASP A 216 -8.25 14.20 -9.39
CA ASP A 216 -9.31 15.23 -9.33
C ASP A 216 -8.83 16.47 -8.56
N ARG A 217 -8.21 16.28 -7.40
CA ARG A 217 -7.65 17.40 -6.62
C ARG A 217 -6.53 18.12 -7.37
N LEU A 218 -5.66 17.38 -8.04
CA LEU A 218 -4.59 17.96 -8.84
C LEU A 218 -5.13 18.74 -10.03
N ALA A 219 -6.10 18.19 -10.77
CA ALA A 219 -6.75 18.86 -11.89
C ALA A 219 -7.41 20.16 -11.45
N MET A 220 -8.18 20.13 -10.36
CA MET A 220 -8.81 21.33 -9.80
C MET A 220 -7.78 22.39 -9.39
N SER A 221 -6.64 21.98 -8.81
CA SER A 221 -5.57 22.90 -8.41
C SER A 221 -4.91 23.57 -9.62
N VAL A 222 -4.59 22.77 -10.67
CA VAL A 222 -3.98 23.29 -11.90
C VAL A 222 -4.93 24.23 -12.65
N ASP A 223 -6.21 23.88 -12.73
CA ASP A 223 -7.22 24.74 -13.38
C ASP A 223 -7.41 26.05 -12.62
N ALA A 224 -7.46 26.01 -11.28
CA ALA A 224 -7.52 27.23 -10.44
C ALA A 224 -6.29 28.11 -10.64
N GLN A 225 -5.09 27.51 -10.75
CA GLN A 225 -3.85 28.24 -11.01
C GLN A 225 -3.83 28.86 -12.42
N ARG A 226 -4.27 28.12 -13.46
CA ARG A 226 -4.40 28.66 -14.83
C ARG A 226 -5.36 29.84 -14.87
N GLN A 227 -6.51 29.70 -14.23
CA GLN A 227 -7.51 30.77 -14.16
C GLN A 227 -6.94 32.00 -13.46
N LEU A 228 -6.23 31.84 -12.33
CA LEU A 228 -5.56 32.95 -11.65
C LEU A 228 -4.59 33.67 -12.58
N LEU A 229 -3.74 32.94 -13.31
CA LEU A 229 -2.77 33.53 -14.24
C LEU A 229 -3.44 34.30 -15.38
N ASP A 230 -4.56 33.79 -15.92
CA ASP A 230 -5.32 34.48 -16.95
C ASP A 230 -6.00 35.75 -16.42
N ASP A 231 -6.60 35.66 -15.23
CA ASP A 231 -7.21 36.80 -14.57
C ASP A 231 -6.20 37.93 -14.26
N VAL A 232 -5.02 37.53 -13.73
CA VAL A 232 -3.89 38.46 -13.46
C VAL A 232 -3.42 39.13 -14.74
N ARG A 233 -3.27 38.36 -15.83
CA ARG A 233 -2.85 38.89 -17.14
C ARG A 233 -3.82 39.98 -17.62
N HIS A 234 -5.13 39.75 -17.48
CA HIS A 234 -6.14 40.69 -17.91
C HIS A 234 -6.11 41.98 -17.06
N GLU A 235 -6.01 41.85 -15.72
CA GLU A 235 -5.99 42.99 -14.80
C GLU A 235 -4.69 43.80 -14.89
N LEU A 236 -3.56 43.21 -15.22
CA LEU A 236 -2.31 43.93 -15.46
C LEU A 236 -2.31 44.66 -16.82
N LYS A 237 -2.92 44.06 -17.86
CA LYS A 237 -2.91 44.64 -19.23
C LYS A 237 -3.63 45.97 -19.28
N THR A 238 -4.73 46.14 -18.54
CA THR A 238 -5.55 47.35 -18.57
C THR A 238 -4.79 48.59 -18.09
N PRO A 239 -4.23 48.65 -16.87
CA PRO A 239 -3.49 49.80 -16.37
C PRO A 239 -2.25 50.13 -17.21
N ILE A 240 -1.54 49.08 -17.66
CA ILE A 240 -0.38 49.26 -18.57
C ILE A 240 -0.80 49.93 -19.86
N THR A 241 -1.95 49.52 -20.42
CA THR A 241 -2.46 50.15 -21.67
C THR A 241 -2.92 51.61 -21.43
N ILE A 242 -3.51 51.91 -20.28
CA ILE A 242 -3.93 53.26 -19.90
C ILE A 242 -2.69 54.15 -19.77
N VAL A 243 -1.70 53.79 -18.98
CA VAL A 243 -0.48 54.58 -18.78
C VAL A 243 0.24 54.80 -20.14
N ARG A 244 0.38 53.76 -20.95
CA ARG A 244 0.99 53.87 -22.24
C ARG A 244 0.23 54.83 -23.16
N GLY A 245 -1.09 54.72 -23.21
CA GLY A 245 -1.94 55.60 -24.06
C GLY A 245 -1.83 57.06 -23.66
N HIS A 246 -1.84 57.37 -22.35
CA HIS A 246 -1.65 58.76 -21.87
C HIS A 246 -0.24 59.29 -22.19
N LEU A 247 0.81 58.45 -22.00
CA LEU A 247 2.20 58.84 -22.38
C LEU A 247 2.36 59.07 -23.87
N GLU A 248 1.69 58.28 -24.73
CA GLU A 248 1.75 58.39 -26.21
C GLU A 248 1.01 59.67 -26.70
N MET A 249 -0.02 60.11 -25.97
CA MET A 249 -0.86 61.27 -26.33
C MET A 249 -0.42 62.59 -25.65
N MET A 250 0.48 62.50 -24.65
CA MET A 250 0.94 63.65 -23.87
C MET A 250 1.59 64.70 -24.74
N ASP A 251 1.19 65.96 -24.62
CA ASP A 251 1.87 67.10 -25.18
C ASP A 251 3.06 67.54 -24.30
N PRO A 252 4.29 67.28 -24.68
CA PRO A 252 5.46 67.64 -23.86
C PRO A 252 5.65 69.16 -23.69
N ALA A 253 4.95 69.98 -24.53
CA ALA A 253 5.03 71.42 -24.47
C ALA A 253 3.99 72.00 -23.51
N ASP A 254 2.97 71.23 -23.10
CA ASP A 254 1.99 71.67 -22.12
C ASP A 254 2.33 71.16 -20.70
N PRO A 255 2.80 72.02 -19.79
CA PRO A 255 3.12 71.61 -18.41
C PRO A 255 1.95 71.02 -17.64
N HIS A 256 0.71 71.37 -17.98
CA HIS A 256 -0.50 70.83 -17.33
C HIS A 256 -0.73 69.39 -17.74
N ASP A 257 -0.67 69.11 -19.05
CA ASP A 257 -0.82 67.74 -19.58
C ASP A 257 0.29 66.80 -19.10
N VAL A 258 1.54 67.28 -18.99
CA VAL A 258 2.66 66.58 -18.39
C VAL A 258 2.39 66.24 -16.93
N ALA A 259 1.86 67.20 -16.14
CA ALA A 259 1.55 66.99 -14.74
C ALA A 259 0.38 65.99 -14.52
N GLU A 260 -0.67 66.09 -15.33
CA GLU A 260 -1.82 65.18 -15.30
C GLU A 260 -1.44 63.76 -15.69
N THR A 261 -0.66 63.59 -16.76
CA THR A 261 -0.16 62.31 -17.22
C THR A 261 0.77 61.65 -16.19
N ARG A 262 1.64 62.44 -15.51
CA ARG A 262 2.50 61.95 -14.42
C ARG A 262 1.65 61.47 -13.25
N ASP A 263 0.69 62.26 -12.80
CA ASP A 263 -0.12 61.95 -11.63
C ASP A 263 -1.00 60.70 -11.88
N LEU A 264 -1.58 60.57 -13.08
CA LEU A 264 -2.27 59.40 -13.52
C LEU A 264 -1.33 58.18 -13.58
N GLY A 265 -0.12 58.35 -14.10
CA GLY A 265 0.87 57.27 -14.19
C GLY A 265 1.27 56.75 -12.80
N ILE A 266 1.50 57.67 -11.84
CA ILE A 266 1.81 57.29 -10.44
C ILE A 266 0.62 56.56 -9.81
N ALA A 267 -0.60 57.04 -9.96
CA ALA A 267 -1.79 56.39 -9.41
C ALA A 267 -1.98 54.97 -9.97
N GLU A 268 -1.74 54.74 -11.26
CA GLU A 268 -1.86 53.42 -11.89
C GLU A 268 -0.72 52.50 -11.47
N LEU A 269 0.51 52.97 -11.24
CA LEU A 269 1.61 52.19 -10.69
C LEU A 269 1.36 51.78 -9.25
N ASP A 270 0.81 52.68 -8.42
CA ASP A 270 0.40 52.38 -7.03
C ASP A 270 -0.72 51.31 -7.02
N ARG A 271 -1.64 51.35 -7.98
CA ARG A 271 -2.67 50.35 -8.16
C ARG A 271 -2.06 48.97 -8.54
N LEU A 272 -1.09 48.96 -9.46
CA LEU A 272 -0.36 47.74 -9.85
C LEU A 272 0.41 47.14 -8.68
N SER A 273 1.07 47.96 -7.87
CA SER A 273 1.77 47.50 -6.67
C SER A 273 0.81 46.81 -5.70
N ARG A 274 -0.34 47.43 -5.40
CA ARG A 274 -1.38 46.82 -4.56
C ARG A 274 -1.90 45.49 -5.15
N LEU A 275 -2.08 45.42 -6.46
CA LEU A 275 -2.50 44.18 -7.12
C LEU A 275 -1.47 43.05 -6.96
N VAL A 276 -0.17 43.34 -7.07
CA VAL A 276 0.90 42.37 -6.83
C VAL A 276 0.89 41.89 -5.37
N ASP A 277 0.77 42.80 -4.42
CA ASP A 277 0.68 42.46 -2.99
C ASP A 277 -0.53 41.55 -2.68
N ASP A 278 -1.68 41.83 -3.31
CA ASP A 278 -2.89 41.03 -3.20
C ASP A 278 -2.70 39.61 -3.79
N ILE A 279 -2.00 39.50 -4.92
CA ILE A 279 -1.67 38.19 -5.54
C ILE A 279 -0.74 37.38 -4.65
N ASP A 280 0.31 38.02 -4.10
CA ASP A 280 1.25 37.35 -3.19
C ASP A 280 0.53 36.86 -1.93
N ALA A 281 -0.36 37.69 -1.36
CA ALA A 281 -1.18 37.29 -0.23
C ALA A 281 -2.07 36.10 -0.51
N LEU A 282 -2.70 36.07 -1.69
CA LEU A 282 -3.54 34.95 -2.13
C LEU A 282 -2.72 33.67 -2.35
N ALA A 283 -1.55 33.78 -3.01
CA ALA A 283 -0.66 32.63 -3.29
C ALA A 283 -0.17 31.96 -2.00
N VAL A 284 0.18 32.73 -0.97
CA VAL A 284 0.61 32.18 0.34
C VAL A 284 -0.53 31.43 1.05
N VAL A 285 -1.75 31.97 1.00
CA VAL A 285 -2.93 31.32 1.61
C VAL A 285 -3.27 30.03 0.87
N GLU A 286 -3.23 30.01 -0.47
CA GLU A 286 -3.50 28.84 -1.28
C GLU A 286 -2.43 27.75 -1.16
N ALA A 287 -1.18 28.10 -0.86
CA ALA A 287 -0.11 27.15 -0.56
C ALA A 287 -0.34 26.38 0.76
N GLY A 288 -1.34 26.75 1.56
CA GLY A 288 -1.75 26.04 2.77
C GLY A 288 -0.76 26.10 3.94
N THR A 289 0.21 27.02 3.91
CA THR A 289 1.20 27.21 4.98
C THR A 289 0.68 28.21 6.01
N LEU A 290 -0.25 27.75 6.89
CA LEU A 290 -0.70 28.55 8.02
C LEU A 290 0.14 28.28 9.26
N THR A 291 0.60 29.32 9.94
CA THR A 291 1.22 29.24 11.26
C THR A 291 0.13 29.41 12.32
N THR A 292 -0.53 28.33 12.68
CA THR A 292 -1.66 28.39 13.62
C THR A 292 -1.21 28.46 15.07
N GLU A 293 -1.77 29.42 15.81
CA GLU A 293 -1.58 29.61 17.25
C GLU A 293 -2.93 29.89 17.96
N VAL A 294 -2.90 29.92 19.28
CA VAL A 294 -4.09 30.31 20.08
C VAL A 294 -4.14 31.82 20.20
N ILE A 295 -5.14 32.42 19.58
CA ILE A 295 -5.31 33.87 19.47
C ILE A 295 -6.43 34.31 20.40
N SER A 296 -6.20 35.32 21.24
CA SER A 296 -7.25 36.02 22.00
C SER A 296 -8.08 36.89 21.06
N VAL A 297 -9.39 36.58 20.94
CA VAL A 297 -10.31 37.33 20.06
C VAL A 297 -10.41 38.80 20.45
N ALA A 298 -10.42 39.11 21.76
CA ALA A 298 -10.43 40.47 22.24
C ALA A 298 -9.16 41.25 21.86
N ALA A 299 -7.99 40.63 22.03
CA ALA A 299 -6.70 41.25 21.66
C ALA A 299 -6.60 41.50 20.14
N LEU A 300 -7.07 40.52 19.34
CA LEU A 300 -7.15 40.66 17.89
C LEU A 300 -8.08 41.83 17.48
N THR A 301 -9.23 41.96 18.16
CA THR A 301 -10.18 43.08 17.90
C THR A 301 -9.56 44.43 18.22
N ASP A 302 -8.86 44.52 19.35
CA ASP A 302 -8.18 45.76 19.75
C ASP A 302 -7.06 46.11 18.75
N ARG A 303 -6.27 45.13 18.33
CA ARG A 303 -5.21 45.31 17.33
C ARG A 303 -5.73 45.81 15.99
N VAL A 304 -6.82 45.21 15.49
CA VAL A 304 -7.47 45.67 14.25
C VAL A 304 -8.09 47.06 14.44
N GLY A 305 -8.69 47.34 15.60
CA GLY A 305 -9.22 48.66 15.95
C GLY A 305 -8.17 49.76 15.89
N GLU A 306 -6.95 49.51 16.40
CA GLU A 306 -5.83 50.42 16.28
C GLU A 306 -5.44 50.67 14.81
N LEU A 307 -5.33 49.62 14.01
CA LEU A 307 -4.91 49.72 12.62
C LEU A 307 -5.95 50.46 11.73
N VAL A 308 -7.25 50.16 11.90
CA VAL A 308 -8.28 50.78 11.09
C VAL A 308 -8.46 52.26 11.45
N SER A 309 -8.14 52.69 12.68
CA SER A 309 -8.17 54.08 13.09
C SER A 309 -7.24 54.98 12.27
N ALA A 310 -6.23 54.42 11.62
CA ALA A 310 -5.34 55.11 10.71
C ALA A 310 -5.93 55.34 9.30
N ILE A 311 -7.05 54.69 8.95
CA ILE A 311 -7.73 54.85 7.67
C ILE A 311 -8.50 56.19 7.71
N PRO A 312 -8.15 57.14 6.85
CA PRO A 312 -8.72 58.50 6.90
C PRO A 312 -10.18 58.52 6.43
N HIS A 313 -10.83 59.66 6.63
CA HIS A 313 -12.19 60.01 6.16
C HIS A 313 -13.35 59.28 6.84
N HIS A 314 -13.11 58.35 7.79
CA HIS A 314 -14.16 57.64 8.52
C HIS A 314 -13.94 57.65 10.04
N THR A 315 -15.06 57.53 10.78
CA THR A 315 -15.02 57.33 12.23
C THR A 315 -15.18 55.86 12.54
N TRP A 316 -14.14 55.26 13.07
CA TRP A 316 -14.12 53.82 13.42
C TRP A 316 -14.57 53.61 14.85
N THR A 317 -15.46 52.63 15.06
CA THR A 317 -15.93 52.25 16.38
C THR A 317 -15.84 50.75 16.59
N ILE A 318 -15.41 50.30 17.77
CA ILE A 318 -15.44 48.92 18.16
C ILE A 318 -16.78 48.66 18.88
N GLU A 319 -17.70 47.98 18.21
CA GLU A 319 -19.04 47.67 18.72
C GLU A 319 -19.01 46.61 19.80
N SER A 320 -18.23 45.53 19.58
CA SER A 320 -18.09 44.44 20.56
C SER A 320 -16.73 43.80 20.50
N ARG A 321 -16.35 43.19 21.63
CA ARG A 321 -15.12 42.40 21.80
C ARG A 321 -15.47 41.03 22.30
N GLY A 322 -15.31 40.00 21.45
CA GLY A 322 -15.57 38.62 21.80
C GLY A 322 -14.61 38.13 22.89
N ARG A 323 -15.16 37.56 23.97
CA ARG A 323 -14.34 36.98 25.04
C ARG A 323 -14.10 35.50 24.79
N GLY A 324 -12.90 35.14 24.40
CA GLY A 324 -12.51 33.76 24.10
C GLY A 324 -11.26 33.71 23.24
N SER A 325 -10.92 32.53 22.76
CA SER A 325 -9.78 32.33 21.88
C SER A 325 -10.16 31.49 20.67
N VAL A 326 -9.46 31.70 19.57
CA VAL A 326 -9.57 30.92 18.32
C VAL A 326 -8.20 30.38 17.95
N HIS A 327 -8.18 29.20 17.33
CA HIS A 327 -6.97 28.67 16.71
C HIS A 327 -6.88 29.21 15.28
N GLY A 328 -5.78 29.87 14.95
CA GLY A 328 -5.59 30.44 13.61
C GLY A 328 -4.23 31.07 13.44
N ASP A 329 -4.01 31.62 12.26
CA ASP A 329 -2.84 32.42 11.90
C ASP A 329 -3.16 33.89 12.18
N HIS A 330 -2.51 34.47 13.19
CA HIS A 330 -2.75 35.85 13.65
C HIS A 330 -2.63 36.85 12.52
N ASP A 331 -1.55 36.79 11.76
CA ASP A 331 -1.27 37.80 10.73
C ASP A 331 -2.26 37.67 9.56
N ARG A 332 -2.69 36.48 9.21
CA ARG A 332 -3.70 36.23 8.17
C ARG A 332 -5.07 36.70 8.62
N LEU A 333 -5.46 36.50 9.88
CA LEU A 333 -6.73 37.02 10.40
C LEU A 333 -6.75 38.54 10.49
N VAL A 334 -5.66 39.18 10.91
CA VAL A 334 -5.51 40.63 10.84
C VAL A 334 -5.64 41.10 9.40
N GLN A 335 -4.94 40.47 8.46
CA GLN A 335 -4.99 40.80 7.03
C GLN A 335 -6.42 40.71 6.49
N ALA A 336 -7.13 39.61 6.76
CA ALA A 336 -8.51 39.42 6.32
C ALA A 336 -9.43 40.55 6.85
N TRP A 337 -9.29 40.88 8.14
CA TRP A 337 -10.13 41.91 8.75
C TRP A 337 -9.81 43.29 8.24
N LEU A 338 -8.54 43.62 7.96
CA LEU A 338 -8.15 44.88 7.32
C LEU A 338 -8.65 44.97 5.88
N GLN A 339 -8.70 43.87 5.12
CA GLN A 339 -9.31 43.85 3.78
C GLN A 339 -10.83 44.14 3.84
N LEU A 340 -11.53 43.61 4.86
CA LEU A 340 -12.93 43.95 5.09
C LEU A 340 -13.11 45.46 5.43
N ALA A 341 -12.22 46.00 6.27
CA ALA A 341 -12.25 47.41 6.66
C ALA A 341 -11.95 48.32 5.47
N ASP A 342 -10.94 48.02 4.67
CA ASP A 342 -10.62 48.79 3.44
C ASP A 342 -11.77 48.75 2.44
N ASN A 343 -12.44 47.60 2.29
CA ASN A 343 -13.64 47.50 1.47
C ASN A 343 -14.79 48.37 2.01
N ALA A 344 -15.04 48.32 3.31
CA ALA A 344 -16.07 49.19 3.94
C ALA A 344 -15.77 50.68 3.73
N ALA A 345 -14.52 51.10 3.95
CA ALA A 345 -14.10 52.51 3.74
C ALA A 345 -14.29 52.96 2.28
N LYS A 346 -14.00 52.13 1.31
CA LYS A 346 -14.14 52.46 -0.13
C LYS A 346 -15.59 52.66 -0.57
N TYR A 347 -16.54 51.97 0.05
CA TYR A 347 -17.96 52.02 -0.38
C TYR A 347 -18.83 52.85 0.53
N THR A 348 -18.33 53.33 1.67
CA THR A 348 -19.05 54.17 2.59
C THR A 348 -18.77 55.66 2.27
N PRO A 349 -19.78 56.55 2.27
CA PRO A 349 -19.53 57.99 2.09
C PRO A 349 -18.65 58.57 3.21
N ASP A 350 -17.78 59.52 2.85
CA ASP A 350 -16.89 60.19 3.81
C ASP A 350 -17.65 60.74 5.02
N GLY A 351 -17.07 60.63 6.20
CA GLY A 351 -17.66 61.09 7.46
C GLY A 351 -18.71 60.15 8.07
N THR A 352 -19.07 59.07 7.38
CA THR A 352 -19.99 58.06 7.92
C THR A 352 -19.26 57.11 8.85
N PRO A 353 -19.84 56.73 10.00
CA PRO A 353 -19.20 55.74 10.90
C PRO A 353 -19.14 54.34 10.28
N ILE A 354 -18.08 53.62 10.64
CA ILE A 354 -17.92 52.20 10.31
C ILE A 354 -17.62 51.44 11.62
N GLU A 355 -18.34 50.38 11.84
CA GLU A 355 -18.20 49.58 13.05
C GLU A 355 -17.43 48.27 12.73
N ILE A 356 -16.55 47.90 13.65
CA ILE A 356 -15.93 46.58 13.68
C ILE A 356 -16.31 45.88 14.97
N GLY A 357 -16.32 44.57 14.95
CA GLY A 357 -16.59 43.83 16.17
C GLY A 357 -16.32 42.35 16.05
N SER A 358 -16.32 41.71 17.20
CA SER A 358 -16.18 40.25 17.29
C SER A 358 -17.14 39.66 18.30
N SER A 359 -17.53 38.43 18.11
CA SER A 359 -18.26 37.61 19.09
C SER A 359 -17.71 36.20 19.14
N VAL A 360 -17.88 35.55 20.28
CA VAL A 360 -17.54 34.13 20.49
C VAL A 360 -18.83 33.45 20.89
N GLY A 361 -19.30 32.58 20.00
CA GLY A 361 -20.46 31.72 20.20
C GLY A 361 -20.07 30.35 20.74
N ASP A 362 -21.02 29.40 20.72
CA ASP A 362 -20.81 28.04 21.21
C ASP A 362 -19.95 27.21 20.23
N SER A 363 -20.01 27.49 18.94
CA SER A 363 -19.34 26.70 17.86
C SER A 363 -18.45 27.53 16.96
N ASN A 364 -18.55 28.86 16.99
CA ASN A 364 -17.83 29.74 16.07
C ASN A 364 -17.41 31.06 16.74
N VAL A 365 -16.40 31.66 16.14
CA VAL A 365 -16.00 33.03 16.37
C VAL A 365 -16.39 33.82 15.13
N ASP A 366 -17.06 34.95 15.32
CA ASP A 366 -17.45 35.88 14.26
C ASP A 366 -16.62 37.15 14.38
N LEU A 367 -16.01 37.55 13.26
CA LEU A 367 -15.27 38.79 13.10
C LEU A 367 -15.97 39.56 12.00
N TRP A 368 -16.43 40.81 12.26
CA TRP A 368 -17.19 41.55 11.26
C TRP A 368 -16.75 42.99 11.10
N VAL A 369 -17.10 43.51 9.93
CA VAL A 369 -17.11 44.95 9.63
C VAL A 369 -18.52 45.31 9.15
N ARG A 370 -19.08 46.39 9.69
CA ARG A 370 -20.37 46.93 9.33
C ARG A 370 -20.19 48.29 8.74
N ASP A 371 -20.68 48.48 7.54
CA ASP A 371 -20.71 49.76 6.82
C ASP A 371 -22.15 50.32 6.69
N HIS A 372 -22.24 51.61 6.41
CA HIS A 372 -23.49 52.34 6.13
C HIS A 372 -23.47 52.87 4.69
N GLY A 373 -22.90 52.15 3.78
CA GLY A 373 -22.83 52.43 2.35
C GLY A 373 -24.10 52.01 1.58
N PRO A 374 -23.99 51.76 0.27
CA PRO A 374 -25.12 51.38 -0.57
C PRO A 374 -25.60 49.94 -0.34
N GLY A 375 -24.86 49.14 0.45
CA GLY A 375 -25.13 47.73 0.66
C GLY A 375 -24.80 46.84 -0.54
N ILE A 376 -25.02 45.52 -0.36
CA ILE A 376 -24.76 44.51 -1.39
C ILE A 376 -26.08 43.81 -1.73
N PRO A 377 -26.56 43.93 -2.99
CA PRO A 377 -27.79 43.26 -3.41
C PRO A 377 -27.76 41.75 -3.17
N PRO A 378 -28.85 41.10 -2.71
CA PRO A 378 -28.86 39.66 -2.40
C PRO A 378 -28.33 38.76 -3.54
N ALA A 379 -28.67 39.08 -4.80
CA ALA A 379 -28.20 38.35 -5.97
C ALA A 379 -26.68 38.41 -6.20
N ALA A 380 -26.01 39.40 -5.59
CA ALA A 380 -24.57 39.61 -5.74
C ALA A 380 -23.73 39.08 -4.56
N ARG A 381 -24.36 38.73 -3.42
CA ARG A 381 -23.66 38.36 -2.18
C ARG A 381 -22.72 37.15 -2.33
N HIS A 382 -23.05 36.18 -3.17
CA HIS A 382 -22.16 35.06 -3.48
C HIS A 382 -21.06 35.43 -4.47
N ARG A 383 -21.30 36.46 -5.30
CA ARG A 383 -20.37 36.86 -6.35
C ARG A 383 -19.25 37.74 -5.85
N VAL A 384 -19.52 38.57 -4.82
CA VAL A 384 -18.53 39.53 -4.28
C VAL A 384 -17.27 38.86 -3.72
N PHE A 385 -17.30 37.54 -3.40
CA PHE A 385 -16.15 36.75 -2.96
C PHE A 385 -15.40 36.08 -4.12
N ARG A 386 -15.91 36.24 -5.36
CA ARG A 386 -15.16 35.74 -6.53
C ARG A 386 -14.06 36.72 -6.89
N ARG A 387 -12.93 36.20 -7.34
CA ARG A 387 -11.79 37.00 -7.80
C ARG A 387 -12.22 37.92 -8.93
N PHE A 388 -11.81 39.17 -8.85
CA PHE A 388 -12.04 40.22 -9.86
C PHE A 388 -13.53 40.50 -10.19
N ASP A 389 -14.50 39.92 -9.47
CA ASP A 389 -15.93 40.19 -9.68
C ASP A 389 -16.30 41.47 -8.93
N ARG A 390 -16.79 42.47 -9.66
CA ARG A 390 -17.20 43.80 -9.14
C ARG A 390 -18.69 44.00 -9.39
N VAL A 391 -19.44 44.12 -8.32
CA VAL A 391 -20.92 44.31 -8.39
C VAL A 391 -21.35 45.71 -8.84
N SER A 392 -20.53 46.72 -8.65
CA SER A 392 -20.87 48.07 -9.00
C SER A 392 -20.00 48.66 -10.10
N THR A 393 -20.63 49.08 -11.19
CA THR A 393 -20.03 49.89 -12.27
C THR A 393 -19.97 51.40 -11.90
N ARG A 394 -19.97 51.75 -10.62
CA ARG A 394 -19.76 53.15 -10.24
C ARG A 394 -18.36 53.58 -10.64
N ARG A 395 -18.31 54.48 -11.65
CA ARG A 395 -17.08 55.17 -12.03
C ARG A 395 -16.52 55.88 -10.81
N GLY A 396 -15.32 55.53 -10.36
CA GLY A 396 -14.59 56.26 -9.31
C GLY A 396 -14.24 55.46 -8.06
N VAL A 397 -14.73 54.22 -7.87
CA VAL A 397 -14.24 53.35 -6.75
C VAL A 397 -13.11 52.49 -7.23
N GLU A 398 -11.89 52.82 -6.80
CA GLU A 398 -10.68 52.05 -7.13
C GLU A 398 -10.56 50.79 -6.26
N GLY A 399 -10.21 49.66 -6.87
CA GLY A 399 -9.91 48.44 -6.18
C GLY A 399 -9.51 47.32 -7.12
N SER A 400 -8.67 46.39 -6.68
CA SER A 400 -8.22 45.21 -7.43
C SER A 400 -9.32 44.18 -7.71
N GLY A 401 -10.40 44.17 -6.89
CA GLY A 401 -11.39 43.09 -6.91
C GLY A 401 -10.92 41.78 -6.26
N LEU A 402 -9.76 41.82 -5.63
CA LEU A 402 -9.19 40.63 -4.91
C LEU A 402 -9.46 40.67 -3.40
N GLY A 403 -9.67 41.83 -2.77
CA GLY A 403 -9.75 41.92 -1.31
C GLY A 403 -10.73 40.93 -0.66
N LEU A 404 -12.00 40.88 -1.11
CA LEU A 404 -12.98 39.94 -0.56
C LEU A 404 -12.68 38.49 -0.91
N SER A 405 -12.02 38.19 -2.04
CA SER A 405 -11.59 36.82 -2.37
C SER A 405 -10.40 36.37 -1.50
N ILE A 406 -9.53 37.28 -1.08
CA ILE A 406 -8.48 37.03 -0.09
C ILE A 406 -9.12 36.70 1.25
N VAL A 407 -10.12 37.44 1.69
CA VAL A 407 -10.86 37.15 2.93
C VAL A 407 -11.49 35.76 2.89
N ASP A 408 -12.13 35.38 1.77
CA ASP A 408 -12.75 34.08 1.59
C ASP A 408 -11.71 32.95 1.57
N ALA A 409 -10.55 33.17 0.94
CA ALA A 409 -9.44 32.23 0.96
C ALA A 409 -8.88 32.01 2.38
N ILE A 410 -8.67 33.10 3.14
CA ILE A 410 -8.23 33.05 4.54
C ILE A 410 -9.27 32.34 5.41
N ALA A 411 -10.56 32.62 5.21
CA ALA A 411 -11.65 31.96 5.91
C ALA A 411 -11.60 30.44 5.68
N LYS A 412 -11.54 29.99 4.42
CA LYS A 412 -11.47 28.60 4.04
C LYS A 412 -10.22 27.88 4.55
N ALA A 413 -9.08 28.56 4.55
CA ALA A 413 -7.84 28.03 5.10
C ALA A 413 -7.93 27.78 6.63
N HIS A 414 -8.84 28.48 7.32
CA HIS A 414 -9.17 28.30 8.73
C HIS A 414 -10.41 27.41 8.95
N ASP A 415 -10.86 26.64 7.94
CA ASP A 415 -12.09 25.83 7.97
C ASP A 415 -13.37 26.65 8.23
N GLY A 416 -13.32 27.96 7.96
CA GLY A 416 -14.40 28.91 8.12
C GLY A 416 -15.07 29.30 6.80
N TYR A 417 -15.91 30.33 6.86
CA TYR A 417 -16.58 30.90 5.69
C TYR A 417 -16.92 32.38 5.91
N CYS A 418 -17.23 33.09 4.81
CA CYS A 418 -17.66 34.47 4.85
C CYS A 418 -19.16 34.61 4.55
N SER A 419 -19.80 35.58 5.18
CA SER A 419 -21.20 35.92 4.89
C SER A 419 -21.40 37.43 4.75
N VAL A 420 -22.48 37.82 4.07
CA VAL A 420 -22.92 39.22 3.92
C VAL A 420 -24.37 39.35 4.36
N SER A 421 -24.64 40.29 5.24
CA SER A 421 -25.99 40.67 5.67
C SER A 421 -26.24 42.15 5.49
N ASP A 422 -27.51 42.57 5.52
CA ASP A 422 -27.86 43.96 5.46
C ASP A 422 -27.62 44.66 6.80
N THR A 423 -27.08 45.86 6.77
CA THR A 423 -26.99 46.74 7.93
C THR A 423 -28.34 47.42 8.17
N PRO A 424 -28.89 47.42 9.40
CA PRO A 424 -30.07 48.20 9.73
C PRO A 424 -29.86 49.69 9.42
N GLY A 425 -30.73 50.25 8.60
CA GLY A 425 -30.61 51.66 8.16
C GLY A 425 -29.88 51.85 6.82
N GLY A 426 -29.36 50.76 6.20
CA GLY A 426 -28.62 50.75 4.93
C GLY A 426 -27.15 50.45 5.13
N GLY A 427 -26.57 49.76 4.14
CA GLY A 427 -25.20 49.31 4.17
C GLY A 427 -25.08 47.78 4.18
N ALA A 428 -23.86 47.29 4.36
CA ALA A 428 -23.57 45.86 4.46
C ALA A 428 -22.78 45.50 5.74
N THR A 429 -23.07 44.36 6.30
CA THR A 429 -22.22 43.74 7.33
C THR A 429 -21.57 42.49 6.73
N VAL A 430 -20.27 42.51 6.62
CA VAL A 430 -19.48 41.36 6.15
C VAL A 430 -18.86 40.65 7.35
N THR A 431 -19.14 39.38 7.49
CA THR A 431 -18.71 38.58 8.65
C THR A 431 -17.84 37.40 8.20
N LEU A 432 -16.70 37.25 8.87
CA LEU A 432 -15.83 36.10 8.80
C LEU A 432 -16.18 35.15 9.96
N HIS A 433 -16.63 33.94 9.64
CA HIS A 433 -17.00 32.91 10.59
C HIS A 433 -15.88 31.89 10.70
N LEU A 434 -15.33 31.70 11.90
CA LEU A 434 -14.24 30.76 12.19
C LEU A 434 -14.75 29.69 13.14
N PRO A 435 -14.50 28.38 12.89
CA PRO A 435 -14.94 27.34 13.79
C PRO A 435 -14.14 27.36 15.10
N LEU A 436 -14.84 27.25 16.23
CA LEU A 436 -14.19 26.95 17.50
C LEU A 436 -13.79 25.48 17.51
N ARG A 437 -12.55 25.17 17.16
CA ARG A 437 -11.99 23.86 17.47
C ARG A 437 -11.91 23.74 18.99
N ARG A 438 -12.83 22.99 19.60
CA ARG A 438 -12.62 22.55 20.98
C ARG A 438 -11.30 21.81 20.99
N ALA A 439 -10.33 22.29 21.75
CA ALA A 439 -9.14 21.52 22.05
C ALA A 439 -9.63 20.15 22.54
N HIS A 440 -9.37 19.09 21.77
CA HIS A 440 -9.53 17.74 22.28
C HIS A 440 -8.62 17.67 23.49
N SER A 441 -9.24 17.61 24.69
CA SER A 441 -8.51 17.41 25.93
C SER A 441 -7.66 16.14 25.72
N ALA A 442 -6.38 16.22 26.05
CA ALA A 442 -5.48 15.09 26.02
C ALA A 442 -5.95 13.90 26.89
N ALA A 443 -7.11 14.04 27.55
CA ALA A 443 -7.80 13.03 28.35
C ALA A 443 -8.64 12.03 27.51
N ASP A 444 -8.89 12.30 26.20
CA ASP A 444 -9.67 11.42 25.31
C ASP A 444 -8.82 10.51 24.41
N LEU A 445 -7.52 10.49 24.57
CA LEU A 445 -6.69 9.44 23.96
C LEU A 445 -6.93 8.13 24.73
N PRO A 446 -7.38 7.04 24.09
CA PRO A 446 -7.41 5.73 24.75
C PRO A 446 -5.99 5.44 25.23
N THR A 447 -5.84 5.24 26.54
CA THR A 447 -4.58 4.81 27.14
C THR A 447 -4.05 3.61 26.34
N PRO A 448 -2.80 3.62 25.86
CA PRO A 448 -2.25 2.46 25.18
C PRO A 448 -2.33 1.28 26.16
N VAL A 449 -3.10 0.27 25.79
CA VAL A 449 -3.19 -1.00 26.54
C VAL A 449 -1.78 -1.58 26.53
N SER A 450 -1.13 -1.58 27.69
CA SER A 450 0.19 -2.20 27.87
C SER A 450 0.07 -3.68 27.53
N ALA A 451 0.94 -4.19 26.68
CA ALA A 451 0.99 -5.59 26.25
C ALA A 451 1.20 -6.60 27.42
N GLY A 452 1.22 -6.13 28.66
CA GLY A 452 1.31 -6.94 29.88
C GLY A 452 -0.02 -7.45 30.43
N ASP A 453 -1.17 -6.82 30.10
CA ASP A 453 -2.46 -7.15 30.71
C ASP A 453 -3.27 -8.26 29.99
N VAL A 454 -2.78 -8.77 28.86
CA VAL A 454 -3.48 -9.82 28.09
C VAL A 454 -3.13 -11.24 28.54
N VAL A 455 -2.10 -11.42 29.37
CA VAL A 455 -1.62 -12.78 29.76
C VAL A 455 -2.29 -13.34 31.03
N MET A 456 -2.96 -12.52 31.85
CA MET A 456 -3.49 -12.95 33.14
C MET A 456 -4.98 -13.36 33.17
N GLN A 457 -5.69 -13.38 32.04
CA GLN A 457 -7.11 -13.81 32.01
C GLN A 457 -7.37 -15.20 31.44
N ARG A 458 -6.34 -16.03 31.20
CA ARG A 458 -6.51 -17.37 30.63
C ARG A 458 -6.32 -18.54 31.61
N GLU A 459 -6.06 -18.27 32.89
CA GLU A 459 -5.90 -19.34 33.93
C GLU A 459 -6.98 -19.42 35.01
N ALA A 460 -8.14 -18.76 34.86
CA ALA A 460 -9.19 -18.78 35.86
C ALA A 460 -10.51 -19.41 35.39
N THR A 461 -10.53 -20.26 34.36
CA THR A 461 -11.69 -21.12 34.03
C THR A 461 -11.15 -22.40 33.37
N GLY A 462 -10.82 -23.34 34.22
CA GLY A 462 -10.59 -24.76 33.90
C GLY A 462 -11.35 -25.61 34.90
#